data_2c05be9cd6b29b39d8ddefd06b771f82
#
_entry.id   2c05be9cd6b29b39d8ddefd06b771f82
#
_cell.length_a   1.000
_cell.length_b   1.000
_cell.length_c   1.000
_cell.angle_alpha   90.00
_cell.angle_beta   90.00
_cell.angle_gamma   90.00
#
_symmetry.space_group_name_H-M   'P 1'
#
loop_
_entity.id
_entity.type
_entity.pdbx_description
1 polymer ?
#
loop_
_entity_poly.entity_id
_entity_poly.type
_entity_poly.pdbx_seq_one_letter_code
_entity_poly.pdbx_strand_id
1 'polypeptide(L)'
;MKPAFLLALLLASPVTAATLPSPNWPAPADRGEALLQKSVLNAHNQARDRFGVPELNWSGQLAAEAMLHARYMAQTGIYGHDQTPGRRKKAGENLWRGQRGLFSYDVMVGVMVDEARHFRPGVFPNVSRTGDWSQVAHYTQIVWPTTTEVGCALASSATTDYFVCRYAPSGNKDGYQLAERRD
;
A
#
# COMPACT_ATOMS: atom_id res chain seq x y z
N MET A 1 84.95 9.27 -1.39
CA MET A 1 83.83 9.44 -2.38
C MET A 1 82.73 8.52 -1.93
N LYS A 2 81.61 9.04 -1.46
CA LYS A 2 80.43 8.26 -1.06
C LYS A 2 79.36 8.42 -2.17
N PRO A 3 78.75 7.35 -2.65
CA PRO A 3 77.62 7.49 -3.65
C PRO A 3 76.36 7.96 -3.00
N ALA A 4 75.73 8.96 -3.60
CA ALA A 4 74.39 9.45 -3.22
C ALA A 4 73.35 8.53 -3.89
N PHE A 5 72.48 7.91 -3.05
CA PHE A 5 71.32 7.19 -3.52
C PHE A 5 70.17 8.19 -3.73
N LEU A 6 69.75 8.39 -4.95
CA LEU A 6 68.50 9.09 -5.29
C LEU A 6 67.32 8.15 -5.03
N LEU A 7 66.52 8.51 -4.04
CA LEU A 7 65.25 7.83 -3.77
C LEU A 7 64.16 8.43 -4.72
N ALA A 8 63.77 7.66 -5.72
CA ALA A 8 62.65 8.04 -6.61
C ALA A 8 61.30 7.80 -5.90
N LEU A 9 60.61 8.90 -5.58
CA LEU A 9 59.25 8.85 -5.03
C LEU A 9 58.27 8.54 -6.17
N LEU A 10 57.75 7.31 -6.21
CA LEU A 10 56.63 6.94 -7.10
C LEU A 10 55.33 7.53 -6.53
N LEU A 11 54.83 8.60 -7.15
CA LEU A 11 53.52 9.14 -6.88
C LEU A 11 52.48 8.18 -7.48
N ALA A 12 51.80 7.42 -6.64
CA ALA A 12 50.66 6.61 -7.02
C ALA A 12 49.46 7.57 -7.33
N SER A 13 49.06 7.63 -8.57
CA SER A 13 47.81 8.34 -8.99
C SER A 13 46.61 7.66 -8.34
N PRO A 14 45.62 8.41 -7.82
CA PRO A 14 44.40 7.83 -7.31
C PRO A 14 43.62 7.18 -8.46
N VAL A 15 43.41 5.88 -8.39
CA VAL A 15 42.49 5.16 -9.25
C VAL A 15 41.07 5.61 -8.86
N THR A 16 40.48 6.50 -9.66
CA THR A 16 39.05 6.80 -9.54
C THR A 16 38.28 5.52 -9.86
N ALA A 17 37.64 4.95 -8.86
CA ALA A 17 36.72 3.84 -9.05
C ALA A 17 35.61 4.30 -9.99
N ALA A 18 35.61 3.81 -11.23
CA ALA A 18 34.50 4.01 -12.15
C ALA A 18 33.28 3.32 -11.51
N THR A 19 32.28 4.13 -11.15
CA THR A 19 30.95 3.62 -10.78
C THR A 19 30.41 2.90 -12.00
N LEU A 20 30.36 1.58 -11.94
CA LEU A 20 29.63 0.79 -12.96
C LEU A 20 28.18 1.30 -13.00
N PRO A 21 27.62 1.56 -14.20
CA PRO A 21 26.21 1.88 -14.31
C PRO A 21 25.43 0.73 -13.69
N SER A 22 24.52 1.07 -12.74
CA SER A 22 23.57 0.10 -12.20
C SER A 22 22.93 -0.67 -13.36
N PRO A 23 22.88 -2.01 -13.31
CA PRO A 23 22.07 -2.76 -14.26
C PRO A 23 20.65 -2.18 -14.19
N ASN A 24 19.93 -2.14 -15.33
CA ASN A 24 18.62 -1.51 -15.55
C ASN A 24 17.55 -1.93 -14.53
N TRP A 25 17.76 -1.56 -13.27
CA TRP A 25 16.78 -1.69 -12.22
C TRP A 25 15.82 -0.50 -12.31
N PRO A 26 14.51 -0.69 -12.30
CA PRO A 26 13.58 0.42 -12.39
C PRO A 26 13.89 1.44 -11.28
N ALA A 27 13.85 2.71 -11.61
CA ALA A 27 13.98 3.78 -10.61
C ALA A 27 12.95 3.56 -9.49
N PRO A 28 13.30 3.88 -8.23
CA PRO A 28 12.34 3.80 -7.13
C PRO A 28 11.09 4.61 -7.47
N ALA A 29 9.92 4.06 -7.15
CA ALA A 29 8.66 4.75 -7.37
C ALA A 29 8.58 6.02 -6.51
N ASP A 30 7.97 7.07 -7.06
CA ASP A 30 7.77 8.34 -6.36
C ASP A 30 6.99 8.14 -5.06
N ARG A 31 7.34 8.93 -4.05
CA ARG A 31 6.77 8.90 -2.70
C ARG A 31 6.38 10.31 -2.25
N GLY A 32 5.58 10.39 -1.22
CA GLY A 32 5.15 11.62 -0.57
C GLY A 32 3.68 11.56 -0.16
N GLU A 33 3.33 12.30 0.88
CA GLU A 33 1.99 12.27 1.47
C GLU A 33 0.91 12.76 0.50
N ALA A 34 1.16 13.88 -0.19
CA ALA A 34 0.21 14.43 -1.15
C ALA A 34 -0.04 13.47 -2.32
N LEU A 35 1.02 12.80 -2.82
CA LEU A 35 0.89 11.79 -3.87
C LEU A 35 0.12 10.57 -3.37
N LEU A 36 0.42 10.09 -2.16
CA LEU A 36 -0.30 8.99 -1.52
C LEU A 36 -1.80 9.29 -1.44
N GLN A 37 -2.15 10.43 -0.83
CA GLN A 37 -3.55 10.83 -0.68
C GLN A 37 -4.27 10.90 -2.03
N LYS A 38 -3.64 11.53 -3.02
CA LYS A 38 -4.19 11.66 -4.39
C LYS A 38 -4.42 10.29 -5.03
N SER A 39 -3.43 9.41 -5.02
CA SER A 39 -3.52 8.07 -5.63
C SER A 39 -4.60 7.22 -4.96
N VAL A 40 -4.65 7.25 -3.62
CA VAL A 40 -5.67 6.52 -2.85
C VAL A 40 -7.06 7.02 -3.20
N LEU A 41 -7.33 8.32 -3.05
CA LEU A 41 -8.66 8.87 -3.31
C LEU A 41 -9.11 8.65 -4.75
N ASN A 42 -8.22 8.87 -5.73
CA ASN A 42 -8.56 8.65 -7.14
C ASN A 42 -8.98 7.21 -7.40
N ALA A 43 -8.18 6.23 -6.99
CA ALA A 43 -8.47 4.82 -7.26
C ALA A 43 -9.74 4.34 -6.54
N HIS A 44 -9.91 4.73 -5.26
CA HIS A 44 -11.09 4.40 -4.47
C HIS A 44 -12.35 5.02 -5.07
N ASN A 45 -12.34 6.32 -5.34
CA ASN A 45 -13.53 7.03 -5.79
C ASN A 45 -13.94 6.64 -7.21
N GLN A 46 -12.98 6.31 -8.09
CA GLN A 46 -13.30 5.69 -9.39
C GLN A 46 -13.96 4.31 -9.24
N ALA A 47 -13.50 3.48 -8.30
CA ALA A 47 -14.13 2.19 -8.04
C ALA A 47 -15.54 2.36 -7.46
N ARG A 48 -15.71 3.31 -6.56
CA ARG A 48 -16.98 3.63 -5.90
C ARG A 48 -18.01 4.24 -6.86
N ASP A 49 -17.57 5.12 -7.76
CA ASP A 49 -18.42 5.66 -8.83
C ASP A 49 -18.98 4.54 -9.72
N ARG A 50 -18.10 3.64 -10.20
CA ARG A 50 -18.51 2.45 -10.97
C ARG A 50 -19.45 1.52 -10.21
N PHE A 51 -19.32 1.45 -8.89
CA PHE A 51 -20.20 0.65 -8.03
C PHE A 51 -21.52 1.36 -7.71
N GLY A 52 -21.58 2.68 -7.90
CA GLY A 52 -22.76 3.52 -7.63
C GLY A 52 -22.91 3.90 -6.15
N VAL A 53 -21.79 4.14 -5.43
CA VAL A 53 -21.79 4.59 -4.02
C VAL A 53 -21.02 5.90 -3.86
N PRO A 54 -21.35 6.72 -2.82
CA PRO A 54 -20.70 8.02 -2.61
C PRO A 54 -19.19 7.93 -2.44
N GLU A 55 -18.47 8.99 -2.86
CA GLU A 55 -17.04 9.13 -2.68
C GLU A 55 -16.60 9.07 -1.21
N LEU A 56 -15.34 8.65 -0.99
CA LEU A 56 -14.66 8.72 0.30
C LEU A 56 -13.94 10.05 0.47
N ASN A 57 -13.91 10.53 1.70
CA ASN A 57 -13.06 11.63 2.13
C ASN A 57 -11.77 11.11 2.76
N TRP A 58 -10.70 11.90 2.65
CA TRP A 58 -9.45 11.59 3.36
C TRP A 58 -9.55 11.93 4.84
N SER A 59 -9.12 10.99 5.70
CA SER A 59 -9.02 11.17 7.13
C SER A 59 -7.57 11.10 7.59
N GLY A 60 -7.02 12.23 8.04
CA GLY A 60 -5.67 12.31 8.61
C GLY A 60 -5.53 11.46 9.88
N GLN A 61 -6.60 11.31 10.67
CA GLN A 61 -6.61 10.44 11.84
C GLN A 61 -6.44 8.97 11.43
N LEU A 62 -7.23 8.49 10.45
CA LEU A 62 -7.11 7.12 9.95
C LEU A 62 -5.74 6.87 9.32
N ALA A 63 -5.17 7.85 8.63
CA ALA A 63 -3.82 7.77 8.07
C ALA A 63 -2.75 7.64 9.16
N ALA A 64 -2.88 8.39 10.27
CA ALA A 64 -1.98 8.26 11.42
C ALA A 64 -2.09 6.88 12.09
N GLU A 65 -3.31 6.36 12.27
CA GLU A 65 -3.53 5.00 12.79
C GLU A 65 -2.97 3.93 11.84
N ALA A 66 -3.15 4.10 10.53
CA ALA A 66 -2.56 3.23 9.50
C ALA A 66 -1.02 3.24 9.56
N MET A 67 -0.41 4.42 9.78
CA MET A 67 1.04 4.56 9.91
C MET A 67 1.59 3.80 11.12
N LEU A 68 0.91 3.80 12.25
CA LEU A 68 1.34 3.03 13.43
C LEU A 68 1.43 1.54 13.11
N HIS A 69 0.42 0.99 12.42
CA HIS A 69 0.42 -0.43 12.06
C HIS A 69 1.43 -0.76 10.94
N ALA A 70 1.56 0.11 9.93
CA ALA A 70 2.56 -0.05 8.89
C ALA A 70 3.99 -0.08 9.46
N ARG A 71 4.29 0.80 10.43
CA ARG A 71 5.59 0.81 11.14
C ARG A 71 5.80 -0.44 11.98
N TYR A 72 4.76 -0.92 12.69
CA TYR A 72 4.84 -2.18 13.42
C TYR A 72 5.25 -3.33 12.51
N MET A 73 4.58 -3.49 11.36
CA MET A 73 4.92 -4.51 10.37
C MET A 73 6.34 -4.34 9.81
N ALA A 74 6.75 -3.10 9.53
CA ALA A 74 8.09 -2.81 9.00
C ALA A 74 9.21 -3.12 10.01
N GLN A 75 8.96 -2.93 11.30
CA GLN A 75 9.93 -3.20 12.39
C GLN A 75 10.01 -4.67 12.76
N THR A 76 8.88 -5.38 12.76
CA THR A 76 8.79 -6.76 13.22
C THR A 76 8.87 -7.80 12.10
N GLY A 77 8.57 -7.41 10.86
CA GLY A 77 8.39 -8.33 9.73
C GLY A 77 7.09 -9.13 9.78
N ILE A 78 6.26 -8.97 10.84
CA ILE A 78 4.99 -9.70 11.00
C ILE A 78 3.92 -9.03 10.13
N TYR A 79 3.51 -9.70 9.06
CA TYR A 79 2.47 -9.21 8.16
C TYR A 79 1.11 -9.79 8.53
N GLY A 80 0.15 -8.93 8.82
CA GLY A 80 -1.21 -9.33 9.14
C GLY A 80 -2.03 -8.14 9.66
N HIS A 81 -3.34 -8.37 9.83
CA HIS A 81 -4.23 -7.35 10.36
C HIS A 81 -3.86 -6.99 11.81
N ASP A 82 -4.06 -5.71 12.13
CA ASP A 82 -3.89 -5.20 13.49
C ASP A 82 -4.87 -5.89 14.46
N GLN A 83 -4.30 -6.56 15.46
CA GLN A 83 -5.04 -7.33 16.46
C GLN A 83 -5.41 -6.52 17.72
N THR A 84 -5.19 -5.20 17.71
CA THR A 84 -5.59 -4.34 18.84
C THR A 84 -7.08 -4.54 19.17
N PRO A 85 -7.42 -4.86 20.43
CA PRO A 85 -8.81 -5.10 20.82
C PRO A 85 -9.74 -3.93 20.45
N GLY A 86 -10.84 -4.25 19.80
CA GLY A 86 -11.84 -3.26 19.38
C GLY A 86 -11.50 -2.49 18.08
N ARG A 87 -10.30 -2.61 17.51
CA ARG A 87 -9.93 -1.95 16.26
C ARG A 87 -10.94 -2.25 15.14
N ARG A 88 -11.25 -3.53 14.88
CA ARG A 88 -12.17 -3.96 13.82
C ARG A 88 -13.59 -3.40 13.95
N LYS A 89 -14.03 -3.04 15.18
CA LYS A 89 -15.32 -2.37 15.42
C LYS A 89 -15.28 -0.89 15.02
N LYS A 90 -14.10 -0.26 15.14
CA LYS A 90 -13.90 1.17 14.88
C LYS A 90 -13.59 1.44 13.40
N ALA A 91 -12.70 0.65 12.80
CA ALA A 91 -12.24 0.86 11.44
C ALA A 91 -12.02 -0.46 10.69
N GLY A 92 -12.36 -0.49 9.40
CA GLY A 92 -11.93 -1.50 8.46
C GLY A 92 -10.44 -1.35 8.14
N GLU A 93 -9.86 -2.36 7.48
CA GLU A 93 -8.44 -2.35 7.15
C GLU A 93 -8.17 -3.15 5.88
N ASN A 94 -7.41 -2.56 4.96
CA ASN A 94 -6.80 -3.25 3.84
C ASN A 94 -5.28 -3.18 3.97
N LEU A 95 -4.61 -4.26 3.61
CA LEU A 95 -3.16 -4.42 3.71
C LEU A 95 -2.57 -4.82 2.38
N TRP A 96 -1.38 -4.27 2.09
CA TRP A 96 -0.55 -4.70 0.97
C TRP A 96 0.92 -4.70 1.40
N ARG A 97 1.73 -5.60 0.84
CA ARG A 97 3.19 -5.60 0.98
C ARG A 97 3.86 -5.95 -0.34
N GLY A 98 5.04 -5.41 -0.56
CA GLY A 98 5.86 -5.69 -1.74
C GLY A 98 7.30 -5.27 -1.57
N GLN A 99 8.12 -5.47 -2.60
CA GLN A 99 9.52 -5.07 -2.57
C GLN A 99 9.64 -3.56 -2.39
N ARG A 100 10.52 -3.14 -1.48
CA ARG A 100 10.74 -1.73 -1.15
C ARG A 100 11.06 -0.91 -2.38
N GLY A 101 10.33 0.20 -2.53
CA GLY A 101 10.55 1.20 -3.56
C GLY A 101 10.11 0.81 -4.97
N LEU A 102 9.70 -0.44 -5.21
CA LEU A 102 9.42 -0.92 -6.57
C LEU A 102 8.05 -0.47 -7.10
N PHE A 103 7.03 -0.44 -6.27
CA PHE A 103 5.64 -0.24 -6.68
C PHE A 103 5.15 1.17 -6.37
N SER A 104 4.44 1.82 -7.29
CA SER A 104 3.74 3.08 -7.04
C SER A 104 2.52 2.88 -6.14
N TYR A 105 1.99 3.96 -5.56
CA TYR A 105 0.74 3.89 -4.79
C TYR A 105 -0.44 3.43 -5.65
N ASP A 106 -0.47 3.85 -6.92
CA ASP A 106 -1.53 3.43 -7.86
C ASP A 106 -1.52 1.91 -8.07
N VAL A 107 -0.34 1.29 -8.16
CA VAL A 107 -0.22 -0.18 -8.25
C VAL A 107 -0.70 -0.84 -6.95
N MET A 108 -0.30 -0.31 -5.78
CA MET A 108 -0.69 -0.89 -4.49
C MET A 108 -2.20 -0.90 -4.28
N VAL A 109 -2.87 0.20 -4.64
CA VAL A 109 -4.34 0.28 -4.57
C VAL A 109 -4.99 -0.47 -5.73
N GLY A 110 -4.39 -0.40 -6.91
CA GLY A 110 -4.90 -1.04 -8.13
C GLY A 110 -5.14 -2.55 -7.94
N VAL A 111 -4.19 -3.27 -7.32
CA VAL A 111 -4.36 -4.71 -7.06
C VAL A 111 -5.54 -5.02 -6.13
N MET A 112 -5.87 -4.11 -5.21
CA MET A 112 -7.05 -4.23 -4.34
C MET A 112 -8.36 -3.98 -5.11
N VAL A 113 -8.35 -3.01 -6.03
CA VAL A 113 -9.49 -2.69 -6.89
C VAL A 113 -9.71 -3.79 -7.93
N ASP A 114 -8.65 -4.41 -8.44
CA ASP A 114 -8.72 -5.49 -9.44
C ASP A 114 -9.43 -6.75 -8.94
N GLU A 115 -9.61 -6.92 -7.64
CA GLU A 115 -10.45 -7.97 -7.06
C GLU A 115 -11.91 -7.87 -7.54
N ALA A 116 -12.34 -6.71 -8.05
CA ALA A 116 -13.65 -6.49 -8.67
C ALA A 116 -14.02 -7.57 -9.71
N ARG A 117 -13.03 -8.11 -10.45
CA ARG A 117 -13.23 -9.19 -11.42
C ARG A 117 -13.84 -10.48 -10.83
N HIS A 118 -13.61 -10.68 -9.53
CA HIS A 118 -14.13 -11.83 -8.79
C HIS A 118 -15.40 -11.50 -8.00
N PHE A 119 -15.78 -10.23 -7.92
CA PHE A 119 -16.98 -9.79 -7.21
C PHE A 119 -18.26 -10.25 -7.94
N ARG A 120 -19.27 -10.61 -7.19
CA ARG A 120 -20.67 -10.73 -7.62
C ARG A 120 -21.61 -10.12 -6.59
N PRO A 121 -22.71 -9.49 -6.99
CA PRO A 121 -23.73 -9.03 -6.06
C PRO A 121 -24.25 -10.14 -5.16
N GLY A 122 -24.52 -9.82 -3.89
CA GLY A 122 -25.02 -10.81 -2.94
C GLY A 122 -24.99 -10.31 -1.50
N VAL A 123 -25.33 -11.20 -0.58
CA VAL A 123 -25.21 -10.95 0.87
C VAL A 123 -23.80 -11.33 1.33
N PHE A 124 -23.09 -10.37 1.93
CA PHE A 124 -21.74 -10.61 2.44
C PHE A 124 -21.78 -11.69 3.56
N PRO A 125 -20.87 -12.69 3.54
CA PRO A 125 -19.68 -12.82 2.72
C PRO A 125 -19.86 -13.54 1.35
N ASN A 126 -21.06 -13.92 0.94
CA ASN A 126 -21.33 -14.65 -0.31
C ASN A 126 -21.30 -13.75 -1.55
N VAL A 127 -20.24 -12.98 -1.73
CA VAL A 127 -20.07 -11.94 -2.75
C VAL A 127 -18.91 -12.23 -3.73
N SER A 128 -18.33 -13.43 -3.67
CA SER A 128 -17.27 -13.86 -4.59
C SER A 128 -17.78 -14.88 -5.62
N ARG A 129 -17.36 -14.71 -6.88
CA ARG A 129 -17.59 -15.69 -7.97
C ARG A 129 -16.83 -16.99 -7.75
N THR A 130 -15.73 -16.94 -6.98
CA THR A 130 -14.87 -18.10 -6.69
C THR A 130 -15.37 -18.91 -5.49
N GLY A 131 -16.36 -18.40 -4.74
CA GLY A 131 -16.81 -18.98 -3.47
C GLY A 131 -15.95 -18.60 -2.27
N ASP A 132 -14.77 -18.01 -2.49
CA ASP A 132 -13.88 -17.51 -1.43
C ASP A 132 -13.97 -15.98 -1.35
N TRP A 133 -14.59 -15.46 -0.28
CA TRP A 133 -14.77 -14.04 -0.09
C TRP A 133 -13.47 -13.28 0.14
N SER A 134 -12.41 -13.96 0.59
CA SER A 134 -11.11 -13.33 0.80
C SER A 134 -10.52 -12.77 -0.50
N GLN A 135 -10.91 -13.32 -1.66
CA GLN A 135 -10.48 -12.85 -2.97
C GLN A 135 -11.18 -11.57 -3.45
N VAL A 136 -12.10 -11.05 -2.67
CA VAL A 136 -12.80 -9.78 -2.93
C VAL A 136 -12.81 -8.86 -1.70
N ALA A 137 -12.11 -9.24 -0.63
CA ALA A 137 -12.19 -8.58 0.67
C ALA A 137 -11.71 -7.13 0.63
N HIS A 138 -10.65 -6.84 -0.14
CA HIS A 138 -10.15 -5.48 -0.28
C HIS A 138 -11.13 -4.65 -1.12
N TYR A 139 -11.60 -5.18 -2.24
CA TYR A 139 -12.56 -4.49 -3.10
C TYR A 139 -13.87 -4.19 -2.38
N THR A 140 -14.46 -5.16 -1.67
CA THR A 140 -15.71 -4.96 -0.95
C THR A 140 -15.59 -3.90 0.15
N GLN A 141 -14.44 -3.81 0.83
CA GLN A 141 -14.17 -2.73 1.77
C GLN A 141 -14.08 -1.36 1.05
N ILE A 142 -13.43 -1.30 -0.12
CA ILE A 142 -13.30 -0.06 -0.92
C ILE A 142 -14.67 0.47 -1.32
N VAL A 143 -15.57 -0.39 -1.82
CA VAL A 143 -16.90 -0.01 -2.31
C VAL A 143 -18.00 -0.14 -1.26
N TRP A 144 -17.64 -0.32 0.02
CA TRP A 144 -18.63 -0.49 1.07
C TRP A 144 -19.53 0.75 1.22
N PRO A 145 -20.87 0.63 1.05
CA PRO A 145 -21.74 1.80 0.91
C PRO A 145 -21.76 2.74 2.11
N THR A 146 -21.61 2.20 3.32
CA THR A 146 -21.67 3.01 4.56
C THR A 146 -20.31 3.54 5.02
N THR A 147 -19.22 3.18 4.33
CA THR A 147 -17.90 3.76 4.57
C THR A 147 -17.83 5.14 3.94
N THR A 148 -17.37 6.14 4.69
CA THR A 148 -17.31 7.55 4.26
C THR A 148 -15.91 8.13 4.27
N GLU A 149 -14.97 7.48 4.99
CA GLU A 149 -13.61 7.97 5.16
C GLU A 149 -12.58 6.88 4.93
N VAL A 150 -11.44 7.30 4.40
CA VAL A 150 -10.23 6.47 4.23
C VAL A 150 -8.99 7.25 4.65
N GLY A 151 -8.04 6.58 5.27
CA GLY A 151 -6.70 7.10 5.51
C GLY A 151 -5.69 5.97 5.37
N CYS A 152 -4.64 6.21 4.59
CA CYS A 152 -3.63 5.19 4.29
C CYS A 152 -2.23 5.68 4.64
N ALA A 153 -1.33 4.73 4.85
CA ALA A 153 0.07 5.00 5.12
C ALA A 153 0.98 3.90 4.56
N LEU A 154 2.23 4.26 4.30
CA LEU A 154 3.29 3.35 3.89
C LEU A 154 4.46 3.46 4.85
N ALA A 155 4.96 2.32 5.34
CA ALA A 155 6.23 2.23 6.04
C ALA A 155 7.09 1.12 5.43
N SER A 156 8.41 1.27 5.48
CA SER A 156 9.34 0.35 4.83
C SER A 156 10.31 -0.25 5.83
N SER A 157 10.57 -1.55 5.70
CA SER A 157 11.75 -2.21 6.26
C SER A 157 12.96 -2.02 5.32
N ALA A 158 14.05 -2.74 5.55
CA ALA A 158 15.20 -2.72 4.64
C ALA A 158 14.84 -3.18 3.21
N THR A 159 13.91 -4.12 3.07
CA THR A 159 13.60 -4.80 1.80
C THR A 159 12.14 -4.72 1.36
N THR A 160 11.22 -4.35 2.26
CA THR A 160 9.78 -4.49 2.04
C THR A 160 9.03 -3.21 2.40
N ASP A 161 8.11 -2.82 1.52
CA ASP A 161 7.10 -1.79 1.77
C ASP A 161 5.84 -2.45 2.35
N TYR A 162 5.28 -1.84 3.39
CA TYR A 162 4.03 -2.22 4.04
C TYR A 162 3.04 -1.07 3.91
N PHE A 163 1.98 -1.32 3.17
CA PHE A 163 0.92 -0.35 2.91
C PHE A 163 -0.34 -0.74 3.67
N VAL A 164 -0.91 0.21 4.39
CA VAL A 164 -2.11 0.02 5.23
C VAL A 164 -3.12 1.10 4.89
N CYS A 165 -4.38 0.70 4.68
CA CYS A 165 -5.51 1.62 4.62
C CYS A 165 -6.50 1.31 5.75
N ARG A 166 -7.00 2.36 6.40
CA ARG A 166 -8.07 2.31 7.40
C ARG A 166 -9.32 2.95 6.84
N TYR A 167 -10.48 2.43 7.23
CA TYR A 167 -11.78 2.84 6.70
C TYR A 167 -12.78 3.06 7.82
N ALA A 168 -13.52 4.16 7.79
CA ALA A 168 -14.56 4.45 8.76
C ALA A 168 -15.87 4.91 8.06
N PRO A 169 -17.02 4.41 8.53
CA PRO A 169 -17.22 3.21 9.32
C PRO A 169 -16.65 1.95 8.67
N SER A 170 -16.35 0.92 9.49
CA SER A 170 -15.85 -0.37 8.99
C SER A 170 -16.86 -1.02 8.04
N GLY A 171 -16.36 -1.58 6.93
CA GLY A 171 -17.12 -2.42 6.01
C GLY A 171 -17.04 -3.92 6.34
N ASN A 172 -17.32 -4.75 5.34
CA ASN A 172 -17.22 -6.20 5.37
C ASN A 172 -17.98 -6.82 6.56
N LYS A 173 -19.26 -6.44 6.70
CA LYS A 173 -20.16 -6.90 7.76
C LYS A 173 -21.07 -8.01 7.25
N ASP A 174 -21.08 -9.13 7.95
CA ASP A 174 -21.94 -10.26 7.64
C ASP A 174 -23.42 -9.86 7.56
N GLY A 175 -24.14 -10.45 6.61
CA GLY A 175 -25.56 -10.19 6.39
C GLY A 175 -25.88 -8.92 5.62
N TYR A 176 -24.88 -8.10 5.24
CA TYR A 176 -25.14 -6.89 4.47
C TYR A 176 -25.26 -7.18 2.98
N GLN A 177 -26.34 -6.65 2.34
CA GLN A 177 -26.54 -6.79 0.91
C GLN A 177 -25.63 -5.83 0.15
N LEU A 178 -24.74 -6.38 -0.68
CA LEU A 178 -23.90 -5.63 -1.61
C LEU A 178 -24.43 -5.82 -3.03
N ALA A 179 -24.78 -4.73 -3.70
CA ALA A 179 -25.19 -4.71 -5.09
C ALA A 179 -24.72 -3.41 -5.73
N GLU A 180 -24.25 -3.50 -6.97
CA GLU A 180 -23.99 -2.35 -7.81
C GLU A 180 -25.32 -1.63 -8.07
N ARG A 181 -25.31 -0.29 -8.01
CA ARG A 181 -26.46 0.48 -8.46
C ARG A 181 -26.53 0.31 -9.98
N ARG A 182 -27.62 -0.27 -10.46
CA ARG A 182 -27.95 -0.27 -11.89
C ARG A 182 -28.76 1.00 -12.14
N ASP A 183 -28.21 1.89 -12.97
CA ASP A 183 -28.96 3.01 -13.54
C ASP A 183 -30.06 2.51 -14.48
#